data_ab4ffacc8d409e2d5559810a8468cd84
#
_entry.id   ab4ffacc8d409e2d5559810a8468cd84
#
_cell.length_a   1.000
_cell.length_b   1.000
_cell.length_c   1.000
_cell.angle_alpha   90.00
_cell.angle_beta   90.00
_cell.angle_gamma   90.00
#
_symmetry.space_group_name_H-M   'P 1'
#
loop_
_entity.id
_entity.type
_entity.pdbx_description
1 polymer ?
#
loop_
_entity_poly.entity_id
_entity_poly.type
_entity_poly.pdbx_seq_one_letter_code
_entity_poly.pdbx_strand_id
1 'polypeptide(L)'
;MEKMSEISDKVQHELLSWPGVTMHGHRFGGVEFRVNGREMGHMHGDQLADLPFPKDIGRKLIEEGRAWPHHVLPESGWISYYINGNDNVYDVIELFRMQYDRMTSYVKKKERDYRNIAS
;
A
#
# COMPACT_ATOMS: atom_id res chain seq x y z
N MET A 1 -12.21 -20.22 -12.01
CA MET A 1 -12.34 -20.24 -10.57
C MET A 1 -11.15 -19.64 -9.89
N GLU A 2 -10.00 -20.21 -10.08
CA GLU A 2 -8.77 -19.68 -9.49
C GLU A 2 -8.37 -18.35 -10.07
N LYS A 3 -8.88 -18.03 -11.24
CA LYS A 3 -8.54 -16.77 -11.91
C LYS A 3 -9.00 -15.53 -11.14
N MET A 4 -10.02 -15.67 -10.29
CA MET A 4 -10.51 -14.53 -9.52
C MET A 4 -9.55 -14.08 -8.46
N SER A 5 -8.69 -14.98 -7.96
CA SER A 5 -7.69 -14.66 -6.94
C SER A 5 -6.31 -14.41 -7.52
N GLU A 6 -6.16 -14.50 -8.85
CA GLU A 6 -4.84 -14.41 -9.48
C GLU A 6 -4.15 -13.07 -9.23
N ILE A 7 -4.89 -11.97 -9.37
CA ILE A 7 -4.34 -10.63 -9.14
C ILE A 7 -3.98 -10.44 -7.66
N SER A 8 -4.93 -10.79 -6.80
CA SER A 8 -4.72 -10.68 -5.35
C SER A 8 -3.54 -11.55 -4.92
N ASP A 9 -3.43 -12.76 -5.45
CA ASP A 9 -2.33 -13.66 -5.15
C ASP A 9 -0.97 -13.09 -5.58
N LYS A 10 -0.91 -12.46 -6.74
CA LYS A 10 0.32 -11.81 -7.22
C LYS A 10 0.75 -10.68 -6.28
N VAL A 11 -0.18 -9.84 -5.89
CA VAL A 11 0.11 -8.74 -4.98
C VAL A 11 0.55 -9.29 -3.63
N GLN A 12 -0.18 -10.26 -3.08
CA GLN A 12 0.17 -10.88 -1.81
C GLN A 12 1.56 -11.49 -1.84
N HIS A 13 1.86 -12.25 -2.89
CA HIS A 13 3.16 -12.91 -3.03
C HIS A 13 4.29 -11.88 -3.05
N GLU A 14 4.13 -10.82 -3.82
CA GLU A 14 5.15 -9.77 -3.90
C GLU A 14 5.33 -9.05 -2.57
N LEU A 15 4.24 -8.55 -2.00
CA LEU A 15 4.29 -7.75 -0.78
C LEU A 15 4.83 -8.56 0.41
N LEU A 16 4.44 -9.82 0.51
CA LEU A 16 4.90 -10.68 1.61
C LEU A 16 6.37 -11.04 1.48
N SER A 17 6.99 -10.82 0.33
CA SER A 17 8.43 -11.01 0.17
C SER A 17 9.24 -9.85 0.72
N TRP A 18 8.61 -8.71 1.00
CA TRP A 18 9.32 -7.55 1.55
C TRP A 18 9.50 -7.70 3.06
N PRO A 19 10.70 -7.42 3.59
CA PRO A 19 10.96 -7.59 5.02
C PRO A 19 9.97 -6.84 5.91
N GLY A 20 9.39 -7.53 6.88
CA GLY A 20 8.52 -6.95 7.87
C GLY A 20 7.06 -6.82 7.47
N VAL A 21 6.70 -7.19 6.24
CA VAL A 21 5.31 -7.10 5.80
C VAL A 21 4.52 -8.31 6.29
N THR A 22 3.34 -8.02 6.86
CA THR A 22 2.38 -9.05 7.28
C THR A 22 1.03 -8.78 6.62
N MET A 23 0.22 -9.83 6.52
CA MET A 23 -1.10 -9.78 5.91
C MET A 23 -2.15 -10.19 6.93
N HIS A 24 -3.26 -9.45 6.94
CA HIS A 24 -4.35 -9.67 7.88
C HIS A 24 -5.68 -9.59 7.15
N GLY A 25 -6.71 -10.25 7.70
CA GLY A 25 -8.06 -10.08 7.18
C GLY A 25 -8.56 -8.69 7.52
N HIS A 26 -9.18 -8.02 6.55
CA HIS A 26 -9.78 -6.71 6.77
C HIS A 26 -11.22 -6.90 7.25
N ARG A 27 -11.64 -6.14 8.26
CA ARG A 27 -12.95 -6.33 8.89
C ARG A 27 -14.15 -6.09 7.96
N PHE A 28 -13.94 -5.35 6.88
CA PHE A 28 -14.96 -5.11 5.86
C PHE A 28 -14.78 -5.99 4.63
N GLY A 29 -14.00 -7.08 4.77
CA GLY A 29 -13.66 -7.96 3.67
C GLY A 29 -12.33 -7.58 3.03
N GLY A 30 -11.75 -8.52 2.28
CA GLY A 30 -10.47 -8.29 1.66
C GLY A 30 -9.29 -8.56 2.58
N VAL A 31 -8.12 -8.04 2.22
CA VAL A 31 -6.88 -8.25 2.96
C VAL A 31 -6.19 -6.92 3.22
N GLU A 32 -5.59 -6.82 4.40
CA GLU A 32 -4.85 -5.65 4.83
C GLU A 32 -3.37 -6.02 4.96
N PHE A 33 -2.50 -5.16 4.45
CA PHE A 33 -1.06 -5.34 4.57
C PHE A 33 -0.50 -4.34 5.58
N ARG A 34 0.38 -4.82 6.45
CA ARG A 34 1.02 -4.00 7.47
C ARG A 34 2.53 -4.14 7.42
N VAL A 35 3.22 -3.08 7.80
CA VAL A 35 4.65 -3.12 8.06
C VAL A 35 4.90 -2.44 9.41
N ASN A 36 5.66 -3.11 10.27
CA ASN A 36 5.92 -2.63 11.64
C ASN A 36 4.63 -2.35 12.40
N GLY A 37 3.61 -3.19 12.20
CA GLY A 37 2.32 -3.08 12.90
C GLY A 37 1.39 -1.98 12.39
N ARG A 38 1.77 -1.26 11.34
CA ARG A 38 0.96 -0.16 10.79
C ARG A 38 0.48 -0.50 9.40
N GLU A 39 -0.73 -0.08 9.10
CA GLU A 39 -1.34 -0.39 7.81
C GLU A 39 -0.63 0.31 6.65
N MET A 40 -0.26 -0.48 5.63
CA MET A 40 0.24 0.03 4.35
C MET A 40 -0.91 0.34 3.40
N GLY A 41 -1.95 -0.47 3.47
CA GLY A 41 -3.11 -0.40 2.61
C GLY A 41 -3.83 -1.73 2.61
N HIS A 42 -4.97 -1.78 1.92
CA HIS A 42 -5.75 -3.01 1.84
C HIS A 42 -6.35 -3.18 0.45
N MET A 43 -6.71 -4.42 0.14
CA MET A 43 -7.32 -4.75 -1.15
C MET A 43 -8.71 -5.35 -0.93
N HIS A 44 -9.63 -4.94 -1.78
CA HIS A 44 -10.99 -5.50 -1.86
C HIS A 44 -11.02 -6.43 -3.07
N GLY A 45 -10.69 -7.70 -2.87
CA GLY A 45 -10.60 -8.67 -3.95
C GLY A 45 -9.53 -8.28 -4.97
N ASP A 46 -9.83 -8.49 -6.25
CA ASP A 46 -8.91 -8.23 -7.35
C ASP A 46 -9.15 -6.89 -8.04
N GLN A 47 -10.04 -6.05 -7.50
CA GLN A 47 -10.54 -4.90 -8.24
C GLN A 47 -10.16 -3.54 -7.66
N LEU A 48 -9.84 -3.47 -6.37
CA LEU A 48 -9.66 -2.19 -5.71
C LEU A 48 -8.60 -2.30 -4.63
N ALA A 49 -7.69 -1.32 -4.62
CA ALA A 49 -6.74 -1.15 -3.53
C ALA A 49 -6.92 0.25 -2.95
N ASP A 50 -6.87 0.35 -1.62
CA ASP A 50 -6.92 1.62 -0.90
C ASP A 50 -5.66 1.76 -0.07
N LEU A 51 -5.00 2.92 -0.17
CA LEU A 51 -3.74 3.16 0.54
C LEU A 51 -3.80 4.51 1.28
N PRO A 52 -3.39 4.53 2.56
CA PRO A 52 -3.44 5.74 3.40
C PRO A 52 -2.16 6.57 3.29
N PHE A 53 -1.98 7.26 2.18
CA PHE A 53 -0.86 8.19 2.04
C PHE A 53 -1.09 9.48 2.83
N PRO A 54 -0.02 10.20 3.20
CA PRO A 54 -0.17 11.58 3.66
C PRO A 54 -0.88 12.43 2.61
N LYS A 55 -1.59 13.46 3.04
CA LYS A 55 -2.42 14.29 2.14
C LYS A 55 -1.67 14.83 0.94
N ASP A 56 -0.45 15.33 1.15
CA ASP A 56 0.34 15.92 0.07
C ASP A 56 0.75 14.87 -0.97
N ILE A 57 1.12 13.68 -0.51
CA ILE A 57 1.51 12.58 -1.41
C ILE A 57 0.28 12.06 -2.16
N GLY A 58 -0.82 11.85 -1.45
CA GLY A 58 -2.07 11.39 -2.08
C GLY A 58 -2.54 12.36 -3.14
N ARG A 59 -2.52 13.66 -2.85
CA ARG A 59 -2.91 14.70 -3.81
C ARG A 59 -2.03 14.66 -5.06
N LYS A 60 -0.72 14.52 -4.87
CA LYS A 60 0.22 14.46 -5.98
C LYS A 60 -0.03 13.25 -6.86
N LEU A 61 -0.28 12.09 -6.27
CA LEU A 61 -0.59 10.88 -7.03
C LEU A 61 -1.85 11.05 -7.85
N ILE A 62 -2.87 11.70 -7.30
CA ILE A 62 -4.11 11.98 -8.02
C ILE A 62 -3.86 12.94 -9.17
N GLU A 63 -3.12 14.02 -8.92
CA GLU A 63 -2.78 15.01 -9.95
C GLU A 63 -1.98 14.41 -11.09
N GLU A 64 -1.12 13.43 -10.80
CA GLU A 64 -0.32 12.74 -11.80
C GLU A 64 -1.10 11.64 -12.54
N GLY A 65 -2.35 11.43 -12.18
CA GLY A 65 -3.17 10.39 -12.80
C GLY A 65 -2.80 8.98 -12.39
N ARG A 66 -2.10 8.82 -11.26
CA ARG A 66 -1.65 7.50 -10.79
C ARG A 66 -2.62 6.86 -9.81
N ALA A 67 -3.59 7.62 -9.32
CA ALA A 67 -4.58 7.13 -8.37
C ALA A 67 -5.82 8.00 -8.43
N TRP A 68 -6.86 7.57 -7.74
CA TRP A 68 -8.13 8.29 -7.62
C TRP A 68 -8.36 8.68 -6.17
N PRO A 69 -9.15 9.75 -5.93
CA PRO A 69 -9.57 10.06 -4.56
C PRO A 69 -10.28 8.87 -3.93
N HIS A 70 -10.09 8.68 -2.63
CA HIS A 70 -10.75 7.58 -1.92
C HIS A 70 -12.27 7.73 -2.05
N HIS A 71 -12.93 6.62 -2.32
CA HIS A 71 -14.37 6.62 -2.63
C HIS A 71 -15.25 7.06 -1.46
N VAL A 72 -14.75 7.00 -0.23
CA VAL A 72 -15.49 7.43 0.97
C VAL A 72 -14.86 8.69 1.58
N LEU A 73 -13.52 8.79 1.52
CA LEU A 73 -12.75 9.86 2.18
C LEU A 73 -11.90 10.62 1.15
N PRO A 74 -12.54 11.33 0.20
CA PRO A 74 -11.80 11.86 -0.96
C PRO A 74 -10.77 12.95 -0.64
N GLU A 75 -10.84 13.58 0.54
CA GLU A 75 -9.91 14.63 0.90
C GLU A 75 -8.95 14.25 2.02
N SER A 76 -8.86 12.96 2.33
CA SER A 76 -8.12 12.49 3.51
C SER A 76 -6.66 12.13 3.25
N GLY A 77 -6.23 12.09 2.00
CA GLY A 77 -4.94 11.51 1.64
C GLY A 77 -5.02 10.03 1.30
N TRP A 78 -6.05 9.34 1.78
CA TRP A 78 -6.33 8.02 1.29
C TRP A 78 -6.59 8.07 -0.20
N ILE A 79 -6.00 7.14 -0.94
CA ILE A 79 -6.24 7.04 -2.39
C ILE A 79 -6.80 5.67 -2.72
N SER A 80 -7.52 5.61 -3.83
CA SER A 80 -8.04 4.36 -4.37
C SER A 80 -7.36 4.09 -5.70
N TYR A 81 -7.09 2.82 -5.96
CA TYR A 81 -6.57 2.38 -7.24
C TYR A 81 -7.45 1.24 -7.76
N TYR A 82 -8.04 1.45 -8.94
CA TYR A 82 -8.92 0.47 -9.56
C TYR A 82 -8.09 -0.44 -10.45
N ILE A 83 -8.08 -1.72 -10.14
CA ILE A 83 -7.25 -2.71 -10.82
C ILE A 83 -8.02 -3.27 -12.00
N ASN A 84 -7.40 -3.26 -13.16
CA ASN A 84 -8.02 -3.74 -14.40
C ASN A 84 -7.24 -4.97 -14.91
N GLY A 85 -7.47 -6.11 -14.26
CA GLY A 85 -6.81 -7.35 -14.62
C GLY A 85 -5.28 -7.25 -14.46
N ASN A 86 -4.58 -7.98 -15.31
CA ASN A 86 -3.11 -7.99 -15.25
C ASN A 86 -2.48 -6.73 -15.84
N ASP A 87 -3.26 -5.89 -16.52
CA ASP A 87 -2.71 -4.74 -17.24
C ASP A 87 -2.05 -3.74 -16.32
N ASN A 88 -2.58 -3.57 -15.11
CA ASN A 88 -2.05 -2.57 -14.19
C ASN A 88 -1.73 -3.11 -12.80
N VAL A 89 -1.51 -4.43 -12.69
CA VAL A 89 -1.16 -5.04 -11.40
C VAL A 89 0.18 -4.50 -10.87
N TYR A 90 1.12 -4.23 -11.78
CA TYR A 90 2.42 -3.70 -11.36
C TYR A 90 2.33 -2.26 -10.88
N ASP A 91 1.37 -1.50 -11.38
CA ASP A 91 1.14 -0.13 -10.90
C ASP A 91 0.65 -0.14 -9.45
N VAL A 92 -0.21 -1.07 -9.09
CA VAL A 92 -0.67 -1.15 -7.70
C VAL A 92 0.44 -1.66 -6.78
N ILE A 93 1.25 -2.60 -7.25
CA ILE A 93 2.42 -3.05 -6.48
C ILE A 93 3.38 -1.89 -6.25
N GLU A 94 3.58 -1.05 -7.25
CA GLU A 94 4.44 0.13 -7.14
C GLU A 94 3.93 1.12 -6.09
N LEU A 95 2.62 1.33 -6.03
CA LEU A 95 2.02 2.19 -5.01
C LEU A 95 2.27 1.63 -3.60
N PHE A 96 2.11 0.32 -3.43
CA PHE A 96 2.43 -0.32 -2.16
C PHE A 96 3.93 -0.19 -1.84
N ARG A 97 4.79 -0.28 -2.86
CA ARG A 97 6.23 -0.13 -2.64
C ARG A 97 6.59 1.29 -2.21
N MET A 98 5.95 2.29 -2.80
CA MET A 98 6.13 3.68 -2.36
C MET A 98 5.76 3.84 -0.89
N GLN A 99 4.63 3.25 -0.50
CA GLN A 99 4.17 3.30 0.89
C GLN A 99 5.15 2.56 1.80
N TYR A 100 5.59 1.38 1.39
CA TYR A 100 6.56 0.59 2.15
C TYR A 100 7.86 1.35 2.36
N ASP A 101 8.41 1.92 1.29
CA ASP A 101 9.66 2.67 1.36
C ASP A 101 9.54 3.88 2.27
N ARG A 102 8.41 4.60 2.18
CA ARG A 102 8.16 5.75 3.05
C ARG A 102 8.12 5.33 4.52
N MET A 103 7.39 4.27 4.82
CA MET A 103 7.19 3.81 6.19
C MET A 103 8.48 3.23 6.79
N THR A 104 9.26 2.50 6.00
CA THR A 104 10.49 1.89 6.48
C THR A 104 11.65 2.89 6.51
N SER A 105 11.68 3.86 5.61
CA SER A 105 12.71 4.90 5.61
C SER A 105 12.67 5.74 6.88
N TYR A 106 11.47 6.03 7.38
CA TYR A 106 11.32 6.76 8.64
C TYR A 106 11.96 5.98 9.79
N VAL A 107 11.71 4.68 9.88
CA VAL A 107 12.28 3.83 10.93
C VAL A 107 13.81 3.78 10.82
N LYS A 108 14.32 3.57 9.61
CA LYS A 108 15.77 3.52 9.37
C LYS A 108 16.46 4.82 9.74
N LYS A 109 15.83 5.95 9.45
CA LYS A 109 16.37 7.26 9.79
C LYS A 109 16.43 7.43 11.31
N LYS A 110 15.39 7.03 12.02
CA LYS A 110 15.33 7.09 13.47
C LYS A 110 16.42 6.26 14.11
N GLU A 111 16.64 5.06 13.64
CA GLU A 111 17.70 4.18 14.12
C GLU A 111 19.07 4.80 13.91
N ARG A 112 19.30 5.39 12.73
CA ARG A 112 20.57 6.03 12.40
C ARG A 112 20.83 7.24 13.31
N ASP A 113 19.82 8.06 13.54
CA ASP A 113 19.94 9.23 14.42
C ASP A 113 20.25 8.79 15.85
N TYR A 114 19.62 7.73 16.32
CA TYR A 114 19.87 7.18 17.63
C TYR A 114 21.33 6.70 17.77
N ARG A 115 21.86 6.01 16.76
CA ARG A 115 23.24 5.55 16.77
C ARG A 115 24.22 6.71 16.82
N ASN A 116 23.95 7.77 16.07
CA ASN A 116 24.81 8.95 16.06
C ASN A 116 24.85 9.65 17.40
N ILE A 117 23.73 9.68 18.09
CA ILE A 117 23.65 10.26 19.44
C ILE A 117 24.41 9.38 20.44
N ALA A 118 24.34 8.07 20.30
CA ALA A 118 24.93 7.11 21.21
C ALA A 118 26.45 6.99 21.07
N SER A 119 26.98 7.37 19.91
CA SER A 119 28.42 7.31 19.68
C SER A 119 29.12 8.55 20.16
#